data_19dff62e25865533a799ff984dd1be0b
#
_entry.id   19dff62e25865533a799ff984dd1be0b
#
_cell.length_a   1.000
_cell.length_b   1.000
_cell.length_c   1.000
_cell.angle_alpha   90.00
_cell.angle_beta   90.00
_cell.angle_gamma   90.00
#
_symmetry.space_group_name_H-M   'P 1'
#
loop_
_entity.id
_entity.type
_entity.pdbx_description
1 polymer ?
#
loop_
_entity_poly.entity_id
_entity_poly.type
_entity_poly.pdbx_seq_one_letter_code
_entity_poly.pdbx_strand_id
1 'polypeptide(L)'
;LHLKKCELPDMIKRLYQALKRNGVIYMSFKYGDFEGVRNGRYFTYLTEESFNMLMEPINGFKKEKIWATGDVRENRGTEQWLNIILRKVTII
;
A
#
# COMPACT_ATOMS: atom_id res chain seq x y z
N LEU A 1 7.49 3.98 0.86
CA LEU A 1 6.98 4.54 2.10
C LEU A 1 7.74 4.01 3.29
N HIS A 2 8.13 4.89 4.18
CA HIS A 2 8.89 4.54 5.39
C HIS A 2 8.03 4.64 6.66
N LEU A 3 6.73 4.41 6.51
CA LEU A 3 5.79 4.45 7.63
C LEU A 3 5.67 3.09 8.28
N LYS A 4 5.45 3.08 9.58
CA LYS A 4 5.10 1.86 10.29
C LYS A 4 3.74 1.37 9.83
N LYS A 5 3.55 0.05 9.89
CA LYS A 5 2.29 -0.57 9.48
C LYS A 5 1.09 0.01 10.24
N CYS A 6 1.27 0.30 11.53
CA CYS A 6 0.21 0.88 12.35
C CYS A 6 -0.13 2.34 11.96
N GLU A 7 0.74 3.01 11.23
CA GLU A 7 0.51 4.39 10.77
C GLU A 7 -0.19 4.46 9.42
N LEU A 8 -0.20 3.37 8.66
CA LEU A 8 -0.76 3.34 7.31
C LEU A 8 -2.26 3.63 7.26
N PRO A 9 -3.10 3.07 8.14
CA PRO A 9 -4.54 3.38 8.10
C PRO A 9 -4.82 4.86 8.25
N ASP A 10 -4.12 5.54 9.15
CA ASP A 10 -4.30 6.97 9.37
C ASP A 10 -3.88 7.78 8.14
N MET A 11 -2.73 7.43 7.54
CA MET A 11 -2.27 8.06 6.32
C MET A 11 -3.29 7.88 5.18
N ILE A 12 -3.83 6.68 5.02
CA ILE A 12 -4.80 6.39 3.97
C ILE A 12 -6.09 7.19 4.19
N LYS A 13 -6.55 7.33 5.43
CA LYS A 13 -7.71 8.15 5.75
C LYS A 13 -7.49 9.62 5.39
N ARG A 14 -6.29 10.15 5.65
CA ARG A 14 -5.94 11.52 5.28
C ARG A 14 -5.91 11.70 3.76
N LEU A 15 -5.39 10.72 3.04
CA LEU A 15 -5.41 10.73 1.58
C LEU A 15 -6.84 10.70 1.05
N TYR A 16 -7.71 9.92 1.67
CA TYR A 16 -9.13 9.89 1.31
C TYR A 16 -9.75 11.27 1.39
N GLN A 17 -9.49 12.01 2.47
CA GLN A 17 -10.03 13.35 2.65
C GLN A 17 -9.48 14.34 1.63
N ALA A 18 -8.23 14.17 1.20
CA ALA A 18 -7.59 15.05 0.25
C ALA A 18 -8.00 14.78 -1.21
N LEU A 19 -8.51 13.58 -1.50
CA LEU A 19 -8.89 13.22 -2.85
C LEU A 19 -10.24 13.82 -3.25
N LYS A 20 -10.31 14.20 -4.52
CA LYS A 20 -11.57 14.57 -5.13
C LYS A 20 -12.42 13.32 -5.37
N ARG A 21 -13.73 13.50 -5.52
CA ARG A 21 -14.67 12.45 -5.90
C ARG A 21 -14.13 11.70 -7.13
N ASN A 22 -14.12 10.37 -7.08
CA ASN A 22 -13.59 9.49 -8.11
C ASN A 22 -12.07 9.62 -8.34
N GLY A 23 -11.35 10.31 -7.45
CA GLY A 23 -9.91 10.36 -7.51
C GLY A 23 -9.27 9.02 -7.23
N VAL A 24 -8.09 8.78 -7.80
CA VAL A 24 -7.35 7.54 -7.62
C VAL A 24 -6.03 7.79 -6.92
N ILE A 25 -5.59 6.79 -6.14
CA ILE A 25 -4.27 6.78 -5.51
C ILE A 25 -3.54 5.55 -6.00
N TYR A 26 -2.30 5.74 -6.39
CA TYR A 26 -1.36 4.64 -6.63
C TYR A 26 -0.43 4.52 -5.43
N MET A 27 -0.28 3.29 -4.94
CA MET A 27 0.66 2.98 -3.85
C MET A 27 1.49 1.76 -4.20
N SER A 28 2.74 1.76 -3.74
CA SER A 28 3.64 0.64 -3.96
C SER A 28 4.40 0.33 -2.66
N PHE A 29 4.46 -0.95 -2.32
CA PHE A 29 5.17 -1.45 -1.14
C PHE A 29 6.04 -2.62 -1.55
N LYS A 30 7.15 -2.84 -0.85
CA LYS A 30 7.90 -4.08 -1.01
C LYS A 30 7.01 -5.25 -0.59
N TYR A 31 7.04 -6.32 -1.36
CA TYR A 31 6.18 -7.48 -1.14
C TYR A 31 6.79 -8.38 -0.06
N GLY A 32 6.00 -8.72 0.94
CA GLY A 32 6.42 -9.64 1.99
C GLY A 32 5.80 -9.32 3.34
N ASP A 33 6.28 -10.00 4.38
CA ASP A 33 5.75 -9.86 5.75
C ASP A 33 6.69 -9.10 6.68
N PHE A 34 7.78 -8.57 6.15
CA PHE A 34 8.77 -7.90 6.98
C PHE A 34 8.30 -6.51 7.40
N GLU A 35 8.55 -6.19 8.66
CA GLU A 35 8.44 -4.82 9.16
C GLU A 35 9.61 -4.57 10.10
N GLY A 36 10.37 -3.51 9.88
CA GLY A 36 11.51 -3.17 10.72
C GLY A 36 12.52 -2.28 10.02
N VAL A 37 13.69 -2.16 10.63
CA VAL A 37 14.76 -1.30 10.14
C VAL A 37 15.76 -2.12 9.34
N ARG A 38 16.09 -1.63 8.14
CA ARG A 38 17.19 -2.15 7.31
C ARG A 38 17.96 -0.97 6.74
N ASN A 39 19.28 -1.02 6.83
CA ASN A 39 20.16 0.04 6.32
C ASN A 39 19.78 1.44 6.83
N GLY A 40 19.42 1.52 8.11
CA GLY A 40 19.07 2.79 8.76
C GLY A 40 17.69 3.35 8.39
N ARG A 41 16.88 2.61 7.63
CA ARG A 41 15.52 3.03 7.24
C ARG A 41 14.50 2.03 7.73
N TYR A 42 13.33 2.54 8.08
CA TYR A 42 12.20 1.71 8.46
C TYR A 42 11.40 1.30 7.21
N PHE A 43 11.16 0.00 7.07
CA PHE A 43 10.39 -0.55 5.96
C PHE A 43 9.19 -1.33 6.46
N THR A 44 8.08 -1.19 5.76
CA THR A 44 6.90 -2.03 5.94
C THR A 44 6.64 -2.76 4.62
N TYR A 45 6.76 -4.07 4.64
CA TYR A 45 6.42 -4.93 3.50
C TYR A 45 4.98 -5.36 3.63
N LEU A 46 4.28 -5.49 2.52
CA LEU A 46 2.89 -5.93 2.51
C LEU A 46 2.69 -7.06 1.50
N THR A 47 1.80 -7.97 1.84
CA THR A 47 1.20 -8.92 0.91
C THR A 47 -0.20 -8.42 0.56
N GLU A 48 -0.82 -9.03 -0.45
CA GLU A 48 -2.22 -8.72 -0.77
C GLU A 48 -3.11 -8.96 0.44
N GLU A 49 -2.90 -10.07 1.15
CA GLU A 49 -3.67 -10.40 2.35
C GLU A 49 -3.50 -9.37 3.46
N SER A 50 -2.26 -8.99 3.77
CA SER A 50 -2.00 -8.02 4.83
C SER A 50 -2.53 -6.63 4.46
N PHE A 51 -2.47 -6.25 3.19
CA PHE A 51 -3.06 -5.01 2.73
C PHE A 51 -4.58 -5.01 2.90
N ASN A 52 -5.24 -6.11 2.52
CA ASN A 52 -6.69 -6.23 2.68
C ASN A 52 -7.10 -6.15 4.15
N MET A 53 -6.37 -6.79 5.05
CA MET A 53 -6.63 -6.70 6.48
C MET A 53 -6.49 -5.28 7.01
N LEU A 54 -5.48 -4.56 6.54
CA LEU A 54 -5.24 -3.18 6.91
C LEU A 54 -6.37 -2.26 6.45
N MET A 55 -6.94 -2.53 5.28
CA MET A 55 -8.02 -1.74 4.70
C MET A 55 -9.40 -2.08 5.24
N GLU A 56 -9.55 -3.18 5.96
CA GLU A 56 -10.85 -3.65 6.44
C GLU A 56 -11.63 -2.58 7.21
N PRO A 57 -11.04 -1.82 8.15
CA PRO A 57 -11.78 -0.77 8.86
C PRO A 57 -11.96 0.53 8.06
N ILE A 58 -11.38 0.62 6.87
CA ILE A 58 -11.40 1.85 6.09
C ILE A 58 -12.45 1.74 5.00
N ASN A 59 -13.40 2.68 5.01
CA ASN A 59 -14.48 2.74 4.04
C ASN A 59 -14.23 3.86 3.03
N GLY A 60 -14.91 3.77 1.88
CA GLY A 60 -14.89 4.84 0.90
C GLY A 60 -13.92 4.64 -0.25
N PHE A 61 -13.15 3.55 -0.24
CA PHE A 61 -12.28 3.19 -1.34
C PHE A 61 -12.77 1.94 -2.05
N LYS A 62 -12.65 1.95 -3.38
CA LYS A 62 -12.75 0.76 -4.20
C LYS A 62 -11.35 0.37 -4.64
N LYS A 63 -10.98 -0.90 -4.44
CA LYS A 63 -9.73 -1.43 -4.93
C LYS A 63 -9.87 -1.69 -6.44
N GLU A 64 -9.30 -0.81 -7.26
CA GLU A 64 -9.38 -0.93 -8.72
C GLU A 64 -8.45 -2.02 -9.23
N LYS A 65 -7.22 -2.07 -8.69
CA LYS A 65 -6.24 -3.04 -9.13
C LYS A 65 -5.23 -3.29 -8.02
N ILE A 66 -4.81 -4.55 -7.91
CA ILE A 66 -3.70 -4.94 -7.05
C ILE A 66 -2.89 -5.99 -7.80
N TRP A 67 -1.57 -5.80 -7.86
CA TRP A 67 -0.70 -6.74 -8.57
C TRP A 67 0.71 -6.65 -8.02
N ALA A 68 1.48 -7.72 -8.25
CA ALA A 68 2.88 -7.77 -7.86
C ALA A 68 3.77 -7.65 -9.09
N THR A 69 4.86 -6.90 -8.95
CA THR A 69 5.88 -6.80 -10.00
C THR A 69 7.22 -7.23 -9.44
N GLY A 70 8.01 -7.93 -10.25
CA GLY A 70 9.37 -8.29 -9.90
C GLY A 70 10.34 -7.16 -10.19
N ASP A 71 11.42 -7.11 -9.42
CA ASP A 71 12.53 -6.23 -9.73
C ASP A 71 13.40 -6.91 -10.79
N VAL A 72 13.53 -6.26 -11.95
CA VAL A 72 14.30 -6.80 -13.08
C VAL A 72 15.79 -6.48 -13.03
N ARG A 73 16.28 -5.94 -11.94
CA ARG A 73 17.71 -5.63 -11.80
C ARG A 73 18.49 -6.91 -11.56
N GLU A 74 19.55 -7.11 -12.34
CA GLU A 74 20.33 -8.36 -12.35
C GLU A 74 20.88 -8.76 -11.01
N ASN A 75 21.13 -8.08 -10.03
CA ASN A 75 21.75 -8.50 -8.77
C ASN A 75 20.83 -8.40 -7.55
N ARG A 76 19.54 -8.27 -7.76
CA ARG A 76 18.59 -8.11 -6.65
C ARG A 76 17.69 -9.31 -6.39
N GLY A 77 17.92 -10.41 -7.09
CA GLY A 77 17.22 -11.66 -6.83
C GLY A 77 15.71 -11.56 -7.03
N THR A 78 14.97 -12.04 -6.05
CA THR A 78 13.51 -12.20 -6.12
C THR A 78 12.73 -11.07 -5.47
N GLU A 79 13.30 -9.87 -5.38
CA GLU A 79 12.59 -8.75 -4.76
C GLU A 79 11.37 -8.38 -5.60
N GLN A 80 10.20 -8.30 -4.93
CA GLN A 80 8.93 -7.98 -5.58
C GLN A 80 8.29 -6.77 -4.91
N TRP A 81 7.43 -6.11 -5.66
CA TRP A 81 6.67 -4.95 -5.20
C TRP A 81 5.18 -5.24 -5.30
N LEU A 82 4.45 -4.88 -4.28
CA LEU A 82 2.99 -4.88 -4.29
C LEU A 82 2.51 -3.51 -4.75
N ASN A 83 1.74 -3.49 -5.84
CA ASN A 83 1.21 -2.27 -6.42
C ASN A 83 -0.30 -2.24 -6.25
N ILE A 84 -0.84 -1.11 -5.85
CA ILE A 84 -2.27 -0.97 -5.55
C ILE A 84 -2.79 0.33 -6.14
N ILE A 85 -3.95 0.26 -6.79
CA ILE A 85 -4.69 1.43 -7.21
C ILE A 85 -6.03 1.43 -6.49
N LEU A 86 -6.30 2.48 -5.72
CA LEU A 86 -7.55 2.69 -5.03
C LEU A 86 -8.29 3.87 -5.64
N ARG A 87 -9.60 3.74 -5.76
CA ARG A 87 -10.48 4.83 -6.20
C ARG A 87 -11.37 5.27 -5.05
N LYS A 88 -11.45 6.59 -4.86
CA LYS A 88 -12.39 7.15 -3.89
C LYS A 88 -13.80 7.01 -4.42
N VAL A 89 -14.67 6.33 -3.68
CA VAL A 89 -16.09 6.22 -3.98
C VAL A 89 -16.87 6.98 -2.93
N THR A 90 -17.93 7.65 -3.36
CA THR A 90 -18.81 8.36 -2.44
C THR A 90 -19.85 7.39 -1.92
N ILE A 91 -19.87 7.24 -0.59
CA ILE A 91 -20.95 6.49 0.07
C ILE A 91 -22.03 7.51 0.42
N ILE A 92 -23.19 7.29 -0.14
CA ILE A 92 -24.35 8.16 0.14
C ILE A 92 -25.17 7.52 1.25
#